data_07f541b6dd8cff8f23ab46fc80159f38
#
_entry.id   07f541b6dd8cff8f23ab46fc80159f38
#
_cell.length_a   1.000
_cell.length_b   1.000
_cell.length_c   1.000
_cell.angle_alpha   90.00
_cell.angle_beta   90.00
_cell.angle_gamma   90.00
#
_symmetry.space_group_name_H-M   'P 1'
#
loop_
_entity.id
_entity.type
_entity.pdbx_description
1 polymer ?
#
loop_
_entity_poly.entity_id
_entity_poly.type
_entity_poly.pdbx_seq_one_letter_code
_entity_poly.pdbx_strand_id
1 'polypeptide(L)'
;MKKFTLLLFAVSMCFSLQAQIQTPAPSPASTLEQKVGLTDVTVKYSRPAMKGRKIFGDLVPFGAIWRTGANENTTISFSDDVIVEGKELKAGTYAIYTRPDEAVWEVFFY
;
A
#
# COMPACT_ATOMS: atom_id res chain seq x y z
N MET A 1 -5.49 54.02 -23.29
CA MET A 1 -4.35 53.35 -22.70
C MET A 1 -4.71 52.52 -21.48
N LYS A 2 -5.55 53.03 -20.56
CA LYS A 2 -5.96 52.24 -19.35
C LYS A 2 -6.72 50.95 -19.66
N LYS A 3 -7.47 50.89 -20.75
CA LYS A 3 -8.21 49.70 -21.21
C LYS A 3 -7.31 48.58 -21.75
N PHE A 4 -6.16 48.88 -22.30
CA PHE A 4 -5.18 47.91 -22.82
C PHE A 4 -4.45 47.18 -21.67
N THR A 5 -4.15 47.89 -20.58
CA THR A 5 -3.48 47.31 -19.42
C THR A 5 -4.37 46.32 -18.70
N LEU A 6 -5.68 46.56 -18.62
CA LEU A 6 -6.65 45.66 -18.03
C LEU A 6 -6.80 44.37 -18.85
N LEU A 7 -6.78 44.47 -20.20
CA LEU A 7 -6.88 43.32 -21.10
C LEU A 7 -5.65 42.43 -20.97
N LEU A 8 -4.46 43.01 -20.88
CA LEU A 8 -3.22 42.24 -20.66
C LEU A 8 -3.20 41.48 -19.35
N PHE A 9 -3.75 42.08 -18.28
CA PHE A 9 -3.84 41.47 -16.97
C PHE A 9 -4.86 40.34 -16.95
N ALA A 10 -5.99 40.44 -17.64
CA ALA A 10 -6.98 39.39 -17.79
C ALA A 10 -6.45 38.18 -18.59
N VAL A 11 -5.67 38.42 -19.63
CA VAL A 11 -5.03 37.37 -20.44
C VAL A 11 -3.96 36.64 -19.62
N SER A 12 -3.21 37.33 -18.78
CA SER A 12 -2.21 36.72 -17.88
C SER A 12 -2.84 35.80 -16.84
N MET A 13 -4.06 36.06 -16.37
CA MET A 13 -4.76 35.19 -15.42
C MET A 13 -5.25 33.88 -16.07
N CYS A 14 -5.50 33.86 -17.38
CA CYS A 14 -5.97 32.65 -18.06
C CYS A 14 -4.89 31.56 -18.21
N PHE A 15 -3.62 31.90 -18.10
CA PHE A 15 -2.52 30.94 -18.23
C PHE A 15 -2.20 30.18 -16.93
N SER A 16 -2.86 30.50 -15.81
CA SER A 16 -2.61 29.89 -14.50
C SER A 16 -3.46 28.63 -14.22
N LEU A 17 -4.34 28.25 -15.13
CA LEU A 17 -5.15 27.02 -15.01
C LEU A 17 -4.34 25.82 -15.50
N GLN A 18 -3.43 25.36 -14.66
CA GLN A 18 -2.83 24.04 -14.87
C GLN A 18 -3.82 22.97 -14.42
N ALA A 19 -4.45 22.31 -15.39
CA ALA A 19 -5.23 21.12 -15.11
C ALA A 19 -4.26 20.03 -14.65
N GLN A 20 -4.32 19.65 -13.36
CA GLN A 20 -3.58 18.51 -12.86
C GLN A 20 -4.27 17.23 -13.33
N ILE A 21 -3.62 16.51 -14.24
CA ILE A 21 -4.07 15.19 -14.65
C ILE A 21 -3.66 14.20 -13.55
N GLN A 22 -4.63 13.66 -12.86
CA GLN A 22 -4.40 12.59 -11.89
C GLN A 22 -4.37 11.25 -12.64
N THR A 23 -3.22 10.57 -12.58
CA THR A 23 -3.07 9.22 -13.11
C THR A 23 -3.23 8.19 -12.00
N PRO A 24 -3.85 7.03 -12.28
CA PRO A 24 -3.91 5.95 -11.30
C PRO A 24 -2.52 5.49 -10.87
N ALA A 25 -2.36 5.18 -9.58
CA ALA A 25 -1.10 4.65 -9.07
C ALA A 25 -0.82 3.26 -9.68
N PRO A 26 0.45 2.97 -10.06
CA PRO A 26 0.81 1.64 -10.60
C PRO A 26 0.55 0.49 -9.65
N SER A 27 0.63 0.76 -8.35
CA SER A 27 0.35 -0.22 -7.29
C SER A 27 -0.65 0.37 -6.31
N PRO A 28 -1.96 0.33 -6.63
CA PRO A 28 -2.98 0.99 -5.82
C PRO A 28 -3.05 0.42 -4.42
N ALA A 29 -3.24 1.29 -3.43
CA ALA A 29 -3.47 0.89 -2.05
C ALA A 29 -4.84 0.23 -1.88
N SER A 30 -4.93 -0.72 -0.97
CA SER A 30 -6.17 -1.41 -0.58
C SER A 30 -6.24 -1.54 0.93
N THR A 31 -7.46 -1.52 1.45
CA THR A 31 -7.74 -1.79 2.86
C THR A 31 -8.80 -2.87 2.92
N LEU A 32 -8.51 -3.93 3.66
CA LEU A 32 -9.46 -5.01 3.97
C LEU A 32 -9.79 -4.93 5.44
N GLU A 33 -11.07 -4.85 5.76
CA GLU A 33 -11.56 -4.91 7.13
C GLU A 33 -12.47 -6.12 7.27
N GLN A 34 -12.21 -6.94 8.28
CA GLN A 34 -12.98 -8.15 8.54
C GLN A 34 -13.09 -8.41 10.02
N LYS A 35 -14.29 -8.82 10.44
CA LYS A 35 -14.50 -9.30 11.80
C LYS A 35 -14.21 -10.81 11.86
N VAL A 36 -13.33 -11.18 12.78
CA VAL A 36 -12.99 -12.58 13.08
C VAL A 36 -13.40 -12.85 14.53
N GLY A 37 -14.49 -13.60 14.72
CA GLY A 37 -15.12 -13.69 16.02
C GLY A 37 -15.61 -12.31 16.48
N LEU A 38 -15.08 -11.80 17.57
CA LEU A 38 -15.35 -10.45 18.09
C LEU A 38 -14.24 -9.43 17.76
N THR A 39 -13.17 -9.88 17.15
CA THR A 39 -12.00 -9.06 16.83
C THR A 39 -12.13 -8.41 15.46
N ASP A 40 -11.91 -7.11 15.37
CA ASP A 40 -11.77 -6.41 14.11
C ASP A 40 -10.34 -6.54 13.59
N VAL A 41 -10.20 -7.02 12.37
CA VAL A 41 -8.91 -7.19 11.70
C VAL A 41 -8.86 -6.28 10.48
N THR A 42 -7.84 -5.46 10.39
CA THR A 42 -7.64 -4.54 9.26
C THR A 42 -6.29 -4.82 8.60
N VAL A 43 -6.30 -5.06 7.30
CA VAL A 43 -5.08 -5.24 6.50
C VAL A 43 -4.98 -4.12 5.48
N LYS A 44 -3.83 -3.43 5.47
CA LYS A 44 -3.52 -2.40 4.48
C LYS A 44 -2.33 -2.84 3.65
N TYR A 45 -2.48 -2.79 2.34
CA TYR A 45 -1.45 -3.22 1.41
C TYR A 45 -1.56 -2.50 0.07
N SER A 46 -0.52 -2.57 -0.74
CA SER A 46 -0.53 -2.09 -2.13
C SER A 46 -0.58 -3.28 -3.09
N ARG A 47 -1.30 -3.11 -4.20
CA ARG A 47 -1.57 -4.16 -5.18
C ARG A 47 -0.75 -3.94 -6.46
N PRO A 48 0.51 -4.42 -6.52
CA PRO A 48 1.28 -4.37 -7.75
C PRO A 48 0.73 -5.35 -8.79
N ALA A 49 0.84 -4.99 -10.06
CA ALA A 49 0.52 -5.90 -11.15
C ALA A 49 1.70 -6.82 -11.46
N MET A 50 1.41 -8.05 -11.81
CA MET A 50 2.43 -9.05 -12.15
C MET A 50 3.18 -8.68 -13.44
N LYS A 51 2.49 -8.14 -14.45
CA LYS A 51 3.05 -7.72 -15.75
C LYS A 51 3.84 -8.81 -16.46
N GLY A 52 3.37 -10.05 -16.41
CA GLY A 52 4.02 -11.20 -17.05
C GLY A 52 5.34 -11.65 -16.42
N ARG A 53 5.74 -11.06 -15.29
CA ARG A 53 6.99 -11.40 -14.59
C ARG A 53 6.83 -12.67 -13.75
N LYS A 54 7.90 -13.43 -13.62
CA LYS A 54 7.98 -14.48 -12.60
C LYS A 54 8.22 -13.79 -11.24
N ILE A 55 7.31 -13.99 -10.31
CA ILE A 55 7.36 -13.31 -9.02
C ILE A 55 8.17 -14.10 -8.00
N PHE A 56 7.64 -15.27 -7.57
CA PHE A 56 8.29 -16.06 -6.54
C PHE A 56 9.46 -16.87 -7.11
N GLY A 57 10.62 -16.74 -6.49
CA GLY A 57 11.86 -17.34 -6.93
C GLY A 57 12.65 -16.47 -7.90
N ASP A 58 12.12 -15.29 -8.31
CA ASP A 58 12.77 -14.35 -9.21
C ASP A 58 12.66 -12.92 -8.66
N LEU A 59 11.60 -12.17 -8.98
CA LEU A 59 11.39 -10.81 -8.46
C LEU A 59 11.39 -10.77 -6.93
N VAL A 60 10.76 -11.76 -6.31
CA VAL A 60 10.80 -12.02 -4.86
C VAL A 60 11.61 -13.31 -4.66
N PRO A 61 12.90 -13.22 -4.32
CA PRO A 61 13.77 -14.39 -4.17
C PRO A 61 13.31 -15.29 -3.02
N PHE A 62 13.48 -16.59 -3.18
CA PHE A 62 13.28 -17.53 -2.08
C PHE A 62 14.35 -17.36 -1.00
N GLY A 63 13.96 -17.54 0.25
CA GLY A 63 14.84 -17.44 1.41
C GLY A 63 15.20 -16.02 1.84
N ALA A 64 14.76 -15.00 1.12
CA ALA A 64 14.97 -13.60 1.46
C ALA A 64 13.74 -12.99 2.13
N ILE A 65 13.96 -12.04 3.03
CA ILE A 65 12.87 -11.30 3.67
C ILE A 65 12.27 -10.30 2.67
N TRP A 66 10.96 -10.34 2.56
CA TRP A 66 10.16 -9.49 1.70
C TRP A 66 9.14 -8.69 2.52
N ARG A 67 8.97 -7.41 2.19
CA ARG A 67 7.96 -6.55 2.83
C ARG A 67 6.51 -6.90 2.49
N THR A 68 6.29 -7.96 1.70
CA THR A 68 4.98 -8.52 1.38
C THR A 68 4.06 -7.53 0.68
N GLY A 69 4.60 -6.89 -0.36
CA GLY A 69 3.86 -5.92 -1.16
C GLY A 69 4.75 -4.91 -1.85
N ALA A 70 4.13 -3.87 -2.38
CA ALA A 70 4.81 -2.75 -3.03
C ALA A 70 4.63 -1.47 -2.20
N ASN A 71 5.47 -0.46 -2.47
CA ASN A 71 5.46 0.83 -1.81
C ASN A 71 5.64 0.71 -0.28
N GLU A 72 4.66 1.14 0.50
CA GLU A 72 4.68 1.02 1.96
C GLU A 72 4.52 -0.43 2.40
N ASN A 73 5.01 -0.76 3.58
CA ASN A 73 4.82 -2.08 4.17
C ASN A 73 3.35 -2.44 4.29
N THR A 74 3.05 -3.69 4.01
CA THR A 74 1.77 -4.29 4.40
C THR A 74 1.66 -4.30 5.92
N THR A 75 0.52 -3.88 6.44
CA THR A 75 0.24 -3.86 7.87
C THR A 75 -1.01 -4.64 8.20
N ILE A 76 -1.05 -5.21 9.40
CA ILE A 76 -2.24 -5.84 9.97
C ILE A 76 -2.50 -5.25 11.35
N SER A 77 -3.75 -4.92 11.63
CA SER A 77 -4.20 -4.38 12.92
C SER A 77 -5.23 -5.30 13.54
N PHE A 78 -5.11 -5.53 14.84
CA PHE A 78 -6.07 -6.29 15.64
C PHE A 78 -6.66 -5.39 16.71
N SER A 79 -7.98 -5.40 16.85
CA SER A 79 -8.68 -4.65 17.91
C SER A 79 -8.50 -5.26 19.30
N ASP A 80 -8.17 -6.54 19.38
CA ASP A 80 -7.97 -7.30 20.61
C ASP A 80 -6.70 -8.14 20.52
N ASP A 81 -6.25 -8.67 21.67
CA ASP A 81 -5.17 -9.65 21.69
C ASP A 81 -5.59 -10.92 20.95
N VAL A 82 -4.70 -11.46 20.15
CA VAL A 82 -4.95 -12.64 19.32
C VAL A 82 -3.87 -13.71 19.52
N ILE A 83 -4.18 -14.92 19.09
CA ILE A 83 -3.23 -16.03 19.02
C ILE A 83 -3.09 -16.42 17.55
N VAL A 84 -1.87 -16.38 17.04
CA VAL A 84 -1.54 -16.77 15.65
C VAL A 84 -0.51 -17.89 15.73
N GLU A 85 -0.87 -19.05 15.17
CA GLU A 85 0.01 -20.24 15.19
C GLU A 85 0.54 -20.57 16.61
N GLY A 86 -0.33 -20.47 17.61
CA GLY A 86 0.00 -20.74 19.02
C GLY A 86 0.79 -19.63 19.72
N LYS A 87 1.10 -18.52 19.04
CA LYS A 87 1.82 -17.38 19.62
C LYS A 87 0.87 -16.22 19.88
N GLU A 88 0.98 -15.64 21.08
CA GLU A 88 0.18 -14.51 21.48
C GLU A 88 0.71 -13.22 20.87
N LEU A 89 -0.21 -12.42 20.27
CA LEU A 89 0.05 -11.07 19.80
C LEU A 89 -0.91 -10.11 20.51
N LYS A 90 -0.37 -9.04 21.06
CA LYS A 90 -1.16 -7.97 21.67
C LYS A 90 -1.96 -7.20 20.61
N ALA A 91 -3.09 -6.63 21.00
CA ALA A 91 -3.84 -5.69 20.17
C ALA A 91 -2.92 -4.58 19.68
N GLY A 92 -3.09 -4.17 18.45
CA GLY A 92 -2.29 -3.12 17.83
C GLY A 92 -2.02 -3.38 16.36
N THR A 93 -1.12 -2.60 15.78
CA THR A 93 -0.76 -2.65 14.36
C THR A 93 0.65 -3.19 14.20
N TYR A 94 0.78 -4.15 13.29
CA TYR A 94 2.05 -4.82 12.96
C TYR A 94 2.37 -4.65 11.48
N ALA A 95 3.64 -4.40 11.18
CA ALA A 95 4.15 -4.57 9.83
C ALA A 95 4.32 -6.07 9.55
N ILE A 96 3.93 -6.51 8.36
CA ILE A 96 4.08 -7.89 7.94
C ILE A 96 5.31 -8.01 7.05
N TYR A 97 6.21 -8.92 7.42
CA TYR A 97 7.30 -9.40 6.58
C TYR A 97 7.14 -10.88 6.36
N THR A 98 7.54 -11.36 5.21
CA THR A 98 7.54 -12.78 4.90
C THR A 98 8.89 -13.22 4.35
N ARG A 99 9.20 -14.48 4.55
CA ARG A 99 10.30 -15.15 3.86
C ARG A 99 9.71 -16.28 3.04
N PRO A 100 9.42 -16.05 1.77
CA PRO A 100 8.91 -17.09 0.88
C PRO A 100 9.97 -18.17 0.61
N ASP A 101 9.54 -19.41 0.50
CA ASP A 101 10.35 -20.52 0.01
C ASP A 101 9.46 -21.48 -0.79
N GLU A 102 10.05 -22.47 -1.45
CA GLU A 102 9.28 -23.41 -2.28
C GLU A 102 8.26 -24.23 -1.48
N ALA A 103 8.61 -24.65 -0.27
CA ALA A 103 7.79 -25.52 0.56
C ALA A 103 7.09 -24.80 1.71
N VAL A 104 7.75 -23.86 2.36
CA VAL A 104 7.28 -23.22 3.58
C VAL A 104 7.53 -21.71 3.53
N TRP A 105 6.54 -20.93 3.94
CA TRP A 105 6.68 -19.49 4.14
C TRP A 105 6.74 -19.18 5.62
N GLU A 106 7.67 -18.34 6.01
CA GLU A 106 7.71 -17.75 7.34
C GLU A 106 7.02 -16.37 7.30
N VAL A 107 6.23 -16.08 8.33
CA VAL A 107 5.53 -14.80 8.48
C VAL A 107 6.02 -14.12 9.76
N PHE A 108 6.42 -12.87 9.65
CA PHE A 108 6.92 -12.07 10.75
C PHE A 108 5.98 -10.89 11.02
N PHE A 109 5.60 -10.73 12.27
CA PHE A 109 4.85 -9.58 12.77
C PHE A 109 5.81 -8.67 13.54
N TYR A 110 5.94 -7.45 13.07
CA TYR A 110 6.91 -6.51 13.62
C TYR A 110 6.26 -5.22 14.14
#